data_8ff1dc71087abbb8dd59a5f92e16b34f
#
_entry.id   8ff1dc71087abbb8dd59a5f92e16b34f
#
_cell.length_a   1.000
_cell.length_b   1.000
_cell.length_c   1.000
_cell.angle_alpha   90.00
_cell.angle_beta   90.00
_cell.angle_gamma   90.00
#
_symmetry.space_group_name_H-M   'P 1'
#
loop_
_entity.id
_entity.type
_entity.pdbx_description
1 polymer ?
#
loop_
_entity_poly.entity_id
_entity_poly.type
_entity_poly.pdbx_seq_one_letter_code
_entity_poly.pdbx_strand_id
1 'polypeptide(L)'
;MGSNNDISLKALAKINLGLDVVRRREDGYHEVRMIMQTIHLYDRLDIKRTKEPGIQIQTNLSFLPVNENNLIYKAAKLLMDEFSITDGVSVKLDKRIPVAAGMAGGSTDAAAMLIGVNRLFSLGLTKRQLMERGVQIGADVPYCIMRGTALAEGIGEALSPLPPMVKCPVLIAKPSISVSTKFVYQNLKLDDTTIHPDIDRLIDDIKAKNLHDIAAHMGNVLETVTIPNYPVIDEIKKHMLSNGAVGAMMSG
;
A
#
# COMPACT_ATOMS: atom_id res chain seq x y z
N MET A 1 18.93 11.77 -28.55
CA MET A 1 18.79 11.21 -27.22
C MET A 1 18.25 9.80 -27.39
N GLY A 2 19.03 8.77 -27.05
CA GLY A 2 18.58 7.37 -27.22
C GLY A 2 17.38 7.11 -26.32
N SER A 3 16.27 6.68 -26.88
CA SER A 3 15.12 6.21 -26.11
C SER A 3 15.58 5.02 -25.27
N ASN A 4 15.66 5.17 -23.95
CA ASN A 4 15.88 4.05 -23.06
C ASN A 4 14.66 3.13 -23.20
N ASN A 5 14.82 1.98 -23.86
CA ASN A 5 13.76 0.99 -24.09
C ASN A 5 13.47 0.16 -22.84
N ASP A 6 14.16 0.42 -21.73
CA ASP A 6 13.99 -0.27 -20.47
C ASP A 6 14.08 0.69 -19.26
N ILE A 7 13.43 0.32 -18.18
CA ILE A 7 13.44 1.05 -16.93
C ILE A 7 13.33 0.08 -15.75
N SER A 8 14.10 0.32 -14.70
CA SER A 8 13.99 -0.41 -13.43
C SER A 8 13.41 0.49 -12.35
N LEU A 9 12.35 0.05 -11.68
CA LEU A 9 11.64 0.80 -10.66
C LEU A 9 11.53 0.01 -9.35
N LYS A 10 11.60 0.73 -8.22
CA LYS A 10 11.29 0.21 -6.89
C LYS A 10 9.84 0.50 -6.54
N ALA A 11 9.06 -0.54 -6.31
CA ALA A 11 7.70 -0.50 -5.82
C ALA A 11 7.73 -0.62 -4.28
N LEU A 12 7.68 0.53 -3.59
CA LEU A 12 7.88 0.61 -2.15
C LEU A 12 6.62 0.20 -1.39
N ALA A 13 6.76 -0.63 -0.36
CA ALA A 13 5.67 -1.00 0.55
C ALA A 13 5.18 0.18 1.39
N LYS A 14 3.98 0.03 1.96
CA LYS A 14 3.46 0.93 2.99
C LYS A 14 3.14 0.14 4.27
N ILE A 15 3.11 0.87 5.36
CA ILE A 15 2.49 0.46 6.61
C ILE A 15 1.47 1.52 7.01
N ASN A 16 0.56 1.18 7.91
CA ASN A 16 -0.26 2.15 8.63
C ASN A 16 0.41 2.43 9.99
N LEU A 17 0.48 3.69 10.38
CA LEU A 17 0.88 4.13 11.72
C LEU A 17 -0.34 4.34 12.62
N GLY A 18 -1.48 4.64 12.02
CA GLY A 18 -2.78 4.70 12.65
C GLY A 18 -3.84 4.24 11.65
N LEU A 19 -4.83 3.48 12.10
CA LEU A 19 -5.97 3.08 11.31
C LEU A 19 -7.22 3.12 12.17
N ASP A 20 -8.10 4.05 11.86
CA ASP A 20 -9.41 4.15 12.45
C ASP A 20 -10.50 3.88 11.42
N VAL A 21 -11.60 3.30 11.87
CA VAL A 21 -12.85 3.15 11.12
C VAL A 21 -13.92 3.98 11.81
N VAL A 22 -14.24 5.11 11.19
CA VAL A 22 -15.11 6.13 11.79
C VAL A 22 -16.56 5.67 11.81
N ARG A 23 -17.03 5.09 10.72
CA ARG A 23 -18.40 4.59 10.59
C ARG A 23 -18.58 3.67 9.38
N ARG A 24 -19.67 2.92 9.39
CA ARG A 24 -20.16 2.24 8.20
C ARG A 24 -20.99 3.21 7.35
N ARG A 25 -20.77 3.23 6.05
CA ARG A 25 -21.47 4.08 5.09
C ARG A 25 -22.70 3.35 4.54
N GLU A 26 -23.63 4.11 3.96
CA GLU A 26 -24.85 3.57 3.33
C GLU A 26 -24.54 2.72 2.08
N ASP A 27 -23.42 3.02 1.38
CA ASP A 27 -22.95 2.28 0.22
C ASP A 27 -22.29 0.92 0.58
N GLY A 28 -22.25 0.58 1.88
CA GLY A 28 -21.68 -0.66 2.39
C GLY A 28 -20.18 -0.62 2.66
N TYR A 29 -19.48 0.44 2.24
CA TYR A 29 -18.09 0.71 2.61
C TYR A 29 -17.97 1.26 4.03
N HIS A 30 -16.74 1.40 4.50
CA HIS A 30 -16.44 2.04 5.78
C HIS A 30 -15.68 3.33 5.54
N GLU A 31 -16.05 4.36 6.29
CA GLU A 31 -15.30 5.60 6.34
C GLU A 31 -14.11 5.41 7.28
N VAL A 32 -12.92 5.63 6.77
CA VAL A 32 -11.67 5.41 7.49
C VAL A 32 -10.87 6.69 7.63
N ARG A 33 -10.04 6.74 8.67
CA ARG A 33 -8.95 7.72 8.84
C ARG A 33 -7.67 6.95 9.13
N MET A 34 -6.69 7.06 8.24
CA MET A 34 -5.45 6.28 8.34
C MET A 34 -4.24 7.18 8.13
N ILE A 35 -3.17 6.90 8.86
CA ILE A 35 -1.86 7.48 8.55
C ILE A 35 -1.02 6.41 7.88
N MET A 36 -0.80 6.59 6.59
CA MET A 36 0.01 5.70 5.77
C MET A 36 1.45 6.18 5.72
N GLN A 37 2.39 5.25 5.83
CA GLN A 37 3.83 5.51 5.76
C GLN A 37 4.51 4.58 4.76
N THR A 38 5.21 5.16 3.78
CA THR A 38 6.08 4.40 2.87
C THR A 38 7.33 3.91 3.61
N ILE A 39 7.72 2.65 3.40
CA ILE A 39 8.91 2.05 3.98
C ILE A 39 9.87 1.55 2.90
N HIS A 40 11.13 1.26 3.27
CA HIS A 40 12.18 0.85 2.32
C HIS A 40 12.22 -0.67 2.03
N LEU A 41 11.13 -1.39 2.32
CA LEU A 41 10.88 -2.71 1.73
C LEU A 41 10.23 -2.51 0.36
N TYR A 42 10.71 -3.18 -0.69
CA TYR A 42 10.22 -2.94 -2.04
C TYR A 42 10.30 -4.16 -2.94
N ASP A 43 9.39 -4.23 -3.89
CA ASP A 43 9.48 -5.08 -5.06
C ASP A 43 10.23 -4.35 -6.18
N ARG A 44 10.86 -5.09 -7.07
CA ARG A 44 11.54 -4.50 -8.22
C ARG A 44 10.82 -4.87 -9.50
N LEU A 45 10.55 -3.87 -10.32
CA LEU A 45 10.00 -4.03 -11.66
C LEU A 45 11.05 -3.60 -12.70
N ASP A 46 11.50 -4.54 -13.51
CA ASP A 46 12.28 -4.25 -14.71
C ASP A 46 11.31 -4.31 -15.91
N ILE A 47 11.08 -3.16 -16.54
CA ILE A 47 10.05 -2.97 -17.57
C ILE A 47 10.75 -2.63 -18.89
N LYS A 48 10.41 -3.35 -19.95
CA LYS A 48 10.95 -3.14 -21.31
C LYS A 48 9.83 -2.90 -22.29
N ARG A 49 10.03 -1.94 -23.21
CA ARG A 49 9.22 -1.80 -24.41
C ARG A 49 9.58 -2.90 -25.40
N THR A 50 8.59 -3.53 -26.00
CA THR A 50 8.76 -4.56 -27.03
C THR A 50 8.05 -4.14 -28.32
N LYS A 51 8.54 -4.64 -29.46
CA LYS A 51 7.87 -4.41 -30.76
C LYS A 51 6.64 -5.30 -30.93
N GLU A 52 6.65 -6.46 -30.29
CA GLU A 52 5.50 -7.37 -30.28
C GLU A 52 4.42 -6.79 -29.35
N PRO A 53 3.18 -6.63 -29.85
CA PRO A 53 2.07 -6.14 -29.03
C PRO A 53 1.80 -7.05 -27.84
N GLY A 54 1.25 -6.45 -26.75
CA GLY A 54 0.78 -7.19 -25.58
C GLY A 54 1.60 -6.90 -24.32
N ILE A 55 1.17 -7.55 -23.24
CA ILE A 55 1.75 -7.37 -21.90
C ILE A 55 2.22 -8.74 -21.42
N GLN A 56 3.51 -8.85 -21.20
CA GLN A 56 4.16 -10.08 -20.71
C GLN A 56 4.69 -9.83 -19.30
N ILE A 57 4.33 -10.70 -18.34
CA ILE A 57 4.76 -10.61 -16.95
C ILE A 57 5.50 -11.90 -16.59
N GLN A 58 6.66 -11.73 -15.94
CA GLN A 58 7.41 -12.79 -15.30
C GLN A 58 7.60 -12.43 -13.83
N THR A 59 7.49 -13.40 -12.93
CA THR A 59 7.66 -13.21 -11.48
C THR A 59 8.42 -14.37 -10.85
N ASN A 60 9.10 -14.10 -9.74
CA ASN A 60 9.77 -15.12 -8.92
C ASN A 60 8.80 -15.96 -8.07
N LEU A 61 7.50 -15.62 -8.02
CA LEU A 61 6.48 -16.36 -7.26
C LEU A 61 5.47 -17.02 -8.21
N SER A 62 5.58 -18.33 -8.40
CA SER A 62 4.80 -19.11 -9.36
C SER A 62 3.28 -19.09 -9.14
N PHE A 63 2.81 -18.79 -7.93
CA PHE A 63 1.39 -18.71 -7.59
C PHE A 63 0.75 -17.37 -7.92
N LEU A 64 1.54 -16.33 -8.26
CA LEU A 64 0.98 -15.05 -8.66
C LEU A 64 0.48 -15.11 -10.11
N PRO A 65 -0.71 -14.55 -10.42
CA PRO A 65 -1.18 -14.47 -11.78
C PRO A 65 -0.26 -13.60 -12.64
N VAL A 66 -0.06 -13.98 -13.90
CA VAL A 66 0.73 -13.23 -14.90
C VAL A 66 -0.15 -12.73 -16.05
N ASN A 67 -1.46 -12.71 -15.87
CA ASN A 67 -2.48 -12.30 -16.81
C ASN A 67 -3.27 -11.08 -16.29
N GLU A 68 -4.47 -10.84 -16.85
CA GLU A 68 -5.35 -9.72 -16.52
C GLU A 68 -5.81 -9.66 -15.04
N ASN A 69 -5.60 -10.72 -14.27
CA ASN A 69 -5.88 -10.72 -12.84
C ASN A 69 -4.77 -10.04 -12.03
N ASN A 70 -3.59 -9.80 -12.64
CA ASN A 70 -2.50 -9.09 -12.00
C ASN A 70 -2.69 -7.57 -12.12
N LEU A 71 -2.47 -6.83 -11.02
CA LEU A 71 -2.61 -5.37 -11.03
C LEU A 71 -1.58 -4.67 -11.93
N ILE A 72 -0.40 -5.26 -12.13
CA ILE A 72 0.60 -4.78 -13.12
C ILE A 72 -0.01 -4.81 -14.53
N TYR A 73 -0.67 -5.92 -14.89
CA TYR A 73 -1.32 -6.07 -16.19
C TYR A 73 -2.40 -5.00 -16.38
N LYS A 74 -3.28 -4.84 -15.37
CA LYS A 74 -4.33 -3.82 -15.40
C LYS A 74 -3.77 -2.41 -15.55
N ALA A 75 -2.69 -2.09 -14.85
CA ALA A 75 -2.04 -0.80 -14.90
C ALA A 75 -1.43 -0.50 -16.29
N ALA A 76 -0.75 -1.48 -16.87
CA ALA A 76 -0.22 -1.37 -18.22
C ALA A 76 -1.32 -1.19 -19.24
N LYS A 77 -2.32 -2.09 -19.20
CA LYS A 77 -3.45 -2.09 -20.14
C LYS A 77 -4.21 -0.77 -20.10
N LEU A 78 -4.47 -0.22 -18.93
CA LEU A 78 -5.18 1.05 -18.77
C LEU A 78 -4.53 2.18 -19.57
N LEU A 79 -3.21 2.37 -19.45
CA LEU A 79 -2.52 3.42 -20.19
C LEU A 79 -2.30 3.06 -21.66
N MET A 80 -2.03 1.80 -21.98
CA MET A 80 -1.84 1.38 -23.37
C MET A 80 -3.12 1.55 -24.18
N ASP A 81 -4.29 1.21 -23.61
CA ASP A 81 -5.58 1.41 -24.27
C ASP A 81 -5.90 2.90 -24.41
N GLU A 82 -5.74 3.71 -23.34
CA GLU A 82 -6.05 5.14 -23.34
C GLU A 82 -5.22 5.93 -24.36
N PHE A 83 -3.95 5.56 -24.53
CA PHE A 83 -3.02 6.27 -25.43
C PHE A 83 -2.81 5.54 -26.76
N SER A 84 -3.62 4.53 -27.07
CA SER A 84 -3.55 3.75 -28.32
C SER A 84 -2.13 3.23 -28.62
N ILE A 85 -1.44 2.73 -27.57
CA ILE A 85 -0.08 2.20 -27.69
C ILE A 85 -0.14 0.82 -28.36
N THR A 86 0.47 0.70 -29.53
CA THR A 86 0.52 -0.55 -30.32
C THR A 86 1.70 -1.44 -29.98
N ASP A 87 2.78 -0.88 -29.45
CA ASP A 87 3.93 -1.64 -28.97
C ASP A 87 3.54 -2.42 -27.69
N GLY A 88 4.31 -3.47 -27.38
CA GLY A 88 4.12 -4.21 -26.14
C GLY A 88 5.03 -3.77 -25.00
N VAL A 89 4.82 -4.40 -23.86
CA VAL A 89 5.70 -4.30 -22.68
C VAL A 89 5.99 -5.67 -22.10
N SER A 90 7.25 -5.89 -21.71
CA SER A 90 7.68 -7.05 -20.93
C SER A 90 8.10 -6.59 -19.55
N VAL A 91 7.61 -7.24 -18.50
CA VAL A 91 7.83 -6.88 -17.09
C VAL A 91 8.41 -8.09 -16.36
N LYS A 92 9.56 -7.89 -15.71
CA LYS A 92 10.09 -8.83 -14.73
C LYS A 92 9.85 -8.26 -13.32
N LEU A 93 9.02 -8.95 -12.54
CA LEU A 93 8.72 -8.62 -11.15
C LEU A 93 9.55 -9.48 -10.21
N ASP A 94 10.43 -8.87 -9.42
CA ASP A 94 11.09 -9.50 -8.26
C ASP A 94 10.31 -9.12 -6.99
N LYS A 95 9.45 -10.03 -6.56
CA LYS A 95 8.52 -9.85 -5.43
C LYS A 95 9.22 -10.16 -4.10
N ARG A 96 9.26 -9.19 -3.19
CA ARG A 96 9.87 -9.26 -1.86
C ARG A 96 8.91 -8.83 -0.76
N ILE A 97 7.96 -7.95 -1.09
CA ILE A 97 6.89 -7.57 -0.15
C ILE A 97 6.01 -8.80 0.08
N PRO A 98 5.78 -9.22 1.33
CA PRO A 98 4.92 -10.36 1.64
C PRO A 98 3.53 -10.19 1.03
N VAL A 99 3.03 -11.24 0.39
CA VAL A 99 1.69 -11.23 -0.23
C VAL A 99 0.63 -11.31 0.87
N ALA A 100 -0.48 -10.59 0.69
CA ALA A 100 -1.59 -10.50 1.64
C ALA A 100 -1.15 -10.11 3.08
N ALA A 101 -0.26 -9.13 3.18
CA ALA A 101 0.28 -8.64 4.45
C ALA A 101 -0.18 -7.22 4.84
N GLY A 102 -1.22 -6.68 4.22
CA GLY A 102 -1.68 -5.30 4.49
C GLY A 102 -0.70 -4.20 4.07
N MET A 103 0.32 -4.53 3.26
CA MET A 103 1.43 -3.63 2.90
C MET A 103 1.33 -3.07 1.48
N ALA A 104 0.17 -3.19 0.86
CA ALA A 104 -0.15 -2.72 -0.49
C ALA A 104 0.80 -3.24 -1.60
N GLY A 105 1.36 -4.46 -1.47
CA GLY A 105 2.35 -4.99 -2.41
C GLY A 105 1.88 -4.99 -3.87
N GLY A 106 0.67 -5.47 -4.17
CA GLY A 106 0.10 -5.43 -5.52
C GLY A 106 -0.19 -4.01 -6.02
N SER A 107 -0.68 -3.14 -5.13
CA SER A 107 -0.99 -1.75 -5.47
C SER A 107 0.27 -0.93 -5.77
N THR A 108 1.37 -1.18 -5.04
CA THR A 108 2.63 -0.50 -5.32
C THR A 108 3.29 -1.00 -6.61
N ASP A 109 3.10 -2.30 -6.94
CA ASP A 109 3.54 -2.84 -8.24
C ASP A 109 2.77 -2.16 -9.39
N ALA A 110 1.45 -2.02 -9.26
CA ALA A 110 0.62 -1.29 -10.22
C ALA A 110 1.02 0.19 -10.35
N ALA A 111 1.28 0.86 -9.23
CA ALA A 111 1.78 2.24 -9.21
C ALA A 111 3.11 2.38 -9.94
N ALA A 112 4.05 1.46 -9.71
CA ALA A 112 5.33 1.41 -10.42
C ALA A 112 5.12 1.17 -11.91
N MET A 113 4.17 0.31 -12.30
CA MET A 113 3.85 0.06 -13.71
C MET A 113 3.25 1.29 -14.40
N LEU A 114 2.31 2.00 -13.78
CA LEU A 114 1.78 3.27 -14.32
C LEU A 114 2.91 4.29 -14.56
N ILE A 115 3.81 4.45 -13.59
CA ILE A 115 4.98 5.33 -13.72
C ILE A 115 5.91 4.85 -14.84
N GLY A 116 6.13 3.53 -14.94
CA GLY A 116 6.98 2.91 -15.94
C GLY A 116 6.48 3.14 -17.36
N VAL A 117 5.22 2.83 -17.64
CA VAL A 117 4.58 3.05 -18.95
C VAL A 117 4.59 4.52 -19.31
N ASN A 118 4.21 5.41 -18.38
CA ASN A 118 4.26 6.86 -18.61
C ASN A 118 5.64 7.33 -19.07
N ARG A 119 6.71 6.81 -18.47
CA ARG A 119 8.10 7.18 -18.84
C ARG A 119 8.57 6.55 -20.13
N LEU A 120 8.34 5.23 -20.31
CA LEU A 120 8.80 4.48 -21.49
C LEU A 120 8.17 4.99 -22.79
N PHE A 121 6.91 5.40 -22.73
CA PHE A 121 6.18 5.90 -23.88
C PHE A 121 6.07 7.43 -23.92
N SER A 122 6.75 8.13 -22.98
CA SER A 122 6.78 9.59 -22.92
C SER A 122 5.39 10.23 -22.94
N LEU A 123 4.42 9.68 -22.17
CA LEU A 123 3.04 10.11 -22.20
C LEU A 123 2.81 11.49 -21.57
N GLY A 124 3.78 12.00 -20.81
CA GLY A 124 3.73 13.33 -20.21
C GLY A 124 2.75 13.48 -19.04
N LEU A 125 2.22 12.37 -18.51
CA LEU A 125 1.27 12.42 -17.39
C LEU A 125 1.96 12.90 -16.11
N THR A 126 1.33 13.85 -15.45
CA THR A 126 1.74 14.33 -14.12
C THR A 126 1.44 13.28 -13.05
N LYS A 127 2.07 13.43 -11.89
CA LYS A 127 1.81 12.56 -10.74
C LYS A 127 0.33 12.51 -10.35
N ARG A 128 -0.35 13.65 -10.37
CA ARG A 128 -1.78 13.77 -10.09
C ARG A 128 -2.61 12.97 -11.09
N GLN A 129 -2.35 13.12 -12.38
CA GLN A 129 -3.06 12.39 -13.44
C GLN A 129 -2.85 10.88 -13.36
N LEU A 130 -1.66 10.42 -12.91
CA LEU A 130 -1.42 8.99 -12.65
C LEU A 130 -2.21 8.50 -11.42
N MET A 131 -2.32 9.31 -10.36
CA MET A 131 -3.12 8.99 -9.18
C MET A 131 -4.61 8.85 -9.52
N GLU A 132 -5.16 9.76 -10.32
CA GLU A 132 -6.55 9.73 -10.78
C GLU A 132 -6.86 8.42 -11.55
N ARG A 133 -5.94 7.92 -12.36
CA ARG A 133 -6.04 6.63 -13.04
C ARG A 133 -5.84 5.46 -12.09
N GLY A 134 -4.97 5.61 -11.13
CA GLY A 134 -4.65 4.59 -10.14
C GLY A 134 -5.87 4.15 -9.32
N VAL A 135 -6.82 5.06 -9.04
CA VAL A 135 -8.07 4.75 -8.32
C VAL A 135 -8.85 3.63 -9.01
N GLN A 136 -8.86 3.58 -10.35
CA GLN A 136 -9.58 2.55 -11.13
C GLN A 136 -8.96 1.14 -10.97
N ILE A 137 -7.71 1.07 -10.52
CA ILE A 137 -6.98 -0.20 -10.33
C ILE A 137 -7.12 -0.69 -8.90
N GLY A 138 -7.08 0.22 -7.93
CA GLY A 138 -7.23 -0.10 -6.52
C GLY A 138 -7.05 1.10 -5.60
N ALA A 139 -7.70 1.07 -4.43
CA ALA A 139 -7.77 2.19 -3.49
C ALA A 139 -6.38 2.66 -2.98
N ASP A 140 -5.44 1.73 -2.78
CA ASP A 140 -4.08 2.07 -2.31
C ASP A 140 -3.15 2.58 -3.42
N VAL A 141 -3.50 2.41 -4.73
CA VAL A 141 -2.61 2.77 -5.85
C VAL A 141 -2.27 4.27 -5.87
N PRO A 142 -3.21 5.19 -5.65
CA PRO A 142 -2.89 6.62 -5.56
C PRO A 142 -1.86 6.94 -4.48
N TYR A 143 -2.00 6.35 -3.29
CA TYR A 143 -1.03 6.52 -2.23
C TYR A 143 0.35 5.96 -2.63
N CYS A 144 0.40 4.79 -3.26
CA CYS A 144 1.65 4.17 -3.73
C CYS A 144 2.37 5.03 -4.79
N ILE A 145 1.62 5.83 -5.57
CA ILE A 145 2.17 6.84 -6.48
C ILE A 145 2.63 8.06 -5.69
N MET A 146 1.85 8.53 -4.72
CA MET A 146 2.15 9.71 -3.90
C MET A 146 3.38 9.49 -3.03
N ARG A 147 3.45 8.39 -2.29
CA ARG A 147 4.50 8.00 -1.33
C ARG A 147 4.62 8.98 -0.15
N GLY A 148 5.51 8.64 0.79
CA GLY A 148 5.80 9.47 1.95
C GLY A 148 4.90 9.16 3.13
N THR A 149 4.59 10.17 3.95
CA THR A 149 3.62 10.11 5.05
C THR A 149 2.35 10.81 4.60
N ALA A 150 1.19 10.20 4.79
CA ALA A 150 -0.08 10.78 4.38
C ALA A 150 -1.23 10.40 5.30
N LEU A 151 -2.15 11.34 5.52
CA LEU A 151 -3.49 11.06 6.00
C LEU A 151 -4.33 10.58 4.82
N ALA A 152 -5.01 9.45 4.98
CA ALA A 152 -5.97 8.91 4.04
C ALA A 152 -7.34 8.86 4.70
N GLU A 153 -8.33 9.44 4.05
CA GLU A 153 -9.72 9.57 4.52
C GLU A 153 -10.69 9.04 3.46
N GLY A 154 -12.00 9.09 3.73
CA GLY A 154 -13.02 8.50 2.89
C GLY A 154 -12.99 6.97 2.97
N ILE A 155 -12.84 6.27 1.85
CA ILE A 155 -12.56 4.82 1.81
C ILE A 155 -11.05 4.54 1.66
N GLY A 156 -10.20 5.56 1.88
CA GLY A 156 -8.75 5.53 1.77
C GLY A 156 -8.19 6.28 0.55
N GLU A 157 -9.05 6.90 -0.26
CA GLU A 157 -8.69 7.58 -1.52
C GLU A 157 -8.40 9.08 -1.36
N ALA A 158 -8.98 9.72 -0.32
CA ALA A 158 -8.75 11.14 -0.04
C ALA A 158 -7.42 11.33 0.69
N LEU A 159 -6.38 11.70 -0.05
CA LEU A 159 -5.01 11.72 0.44
C LEU A 159 -4.53 13.15 0.72
N SER A 160 -4.11 13.40 1.94
CA SER A 160 -3.46 14.63 2.39
C SER A 160 -2.01 14.35 2.79
N PRO A 161 -1.00 14.93 2.10
CA PRO A 161 0.40 14.70 2.48
C PRO A 161 0.69 15.31 3.87
N LEU A 162 1.43 14.56 4.68
CA LEU A 162 1.93 14.99 5.98
C LEU A 162 3.43 15.26 5.93
N PRO A 163 3.99 15.97 6.91
CA PRO A 163 5.43 16.08 7.08
C PRO A 163 6.10 14.71 7.14
N PRO A 164 7.35 14.58 6.64
CA PRO A 164 8.05 13.32 6.67
C PRO A 164 8.20 12.80 8.11
N MET A 165 7.87 11.54 8.35
CA MET A 165 8.11 10.86 9.60
C MET A 165 9.62 10.84 9.93
N VAL A 166 9.95 10.83 11.21
CA VAL A 166 11.31 10.61 11.70
C VAL A 166 11.84 9.26 11.23
N LYS A 167 13.10 9.22 10.80
CA LYS A 167 13.73 7.97 10.35
C LYS A 167 13.94 7.01 11.51
N CYS A 168 13.46 5.80 11.37
CA CYS A 168 13.66 4.72 12.33
C CYS A 168 13.72 3.35 11.64
N PRO A 169 14.33 2.34 12.25
CA PRO A 169 14.18 0.96 11.81
C PRO A 169 12.74 0.47 11.95
N VAL A 170 12.29 -0.31 10.97
CA VAL A 170 10.97 -0.97 10.99
C VAL A 170 11.17 -2.47 10.83
N LEU A 171 10.75 -3.24 11.83
CA LEU A 171 10.73 -4.70 11.77
C LEU A 171 9.34 -5.17 11.34
N ILE A 172 9.29 -6.03 10.33
CA ILE A 172 8.04 -6.63 9.82
C ILE A 172 8.04 -8.11 10.18
N ALA A 173 7.01 -8.56 10.89
CA ALA A 173 6.72 -9.97 11.11
C ALA A 173 5.40 -10.34 10.44
N LYS A 174 5.43 -11.34 9.55
CA LYS A 174 4.25 -11.88 8.87
C LYS A 174 4.11 -13.35 9.27
N PRO A 175 3.19 -13.69 10.19
CA PRO A 175 2.89 -15.07 10.53
C PRO A 175 2.27 -15.80 9.33
N SER A 176 2.33 -17.15 9.34
CA SER A 176 1.77 -18.00 8.29
C SER A 176 0.25 -18.12 8.35
N ILE A 177 -0.43 -16.98 8.59
CA ILE A 177 -1.88 -16.85 8.59
C ILE A 177 -2.31 -15.94 7.45
N SER A 178 -3.56 -16.11 6.98
CA SER A 178 -4.19 -15.23 6.03
C SER A 178 -5.45 -14.65 6.64
N VAL A 179 -5.52 -13.33 6.77
CA VAL A 179 -6.67 -12.62 7.31
C VAL A 179 -7.41 -11.94 6.17
N SER A 180 -8.68 -12.24 6.01
CA SER A 180 -9.52 -11.61 5.00
C SER A 180 -9.94 -10.21 5.46
N THR A 181 -9.58 -9.18 4.71
CA THR A 181 -10.04 -7.80 4.95
C THR A 181 -11.57 -7.73 5.04
N LYS A 182 -12.27 -8.45 4.14
CA LYS A 182 -13.74 -8.53 4.16
C LYS A 182 -14.26 -9.10 5.49
N PHE A 183 -13.64 -10.19 5.98
CA PHE A 183 -14.01 -10.79 7.26
C PHE A 183 -13.84 -9.79 8.42
N VAL A 184 -12.72 -9.06 8.45
CA VAL A 184 -12.44 -8.10 9.52
C VAL A 184 -13.48 -6.98 9.52
N TYR A 185 -13.74 -6.35 8.39
CA TYR A 185 -14.73 -5.27 8.29
C TYR A 185 -16.16 -5.74 8.56
N GLN A 186 -16.52 -6.98 8.21
CA GLN A 186 -17.85 -7.55 8.49
C GLN A 186 -18.08 -7.86 9.96
N ASN A 187 -17.02 -8.11 10.73
CA ASN A 187 -17.08 -8.43 12.14
C ASN A 187 -16.70 -7.25 13.05
N LEU A 188 -16.31 -6.11 12.46
CA LEU A 188 -15.99 -4.91 13.20
C LEU A 188 -17.28 -4.34 13.82
N LYS A 189 -17.26 -4.17 15.14
CA LYS A 189 -18.31 -3.48 15.87
C LYS A 189 -17.84 -2.07 16.14
N LEU A 190 -18.66 -1.11 15.76
CA LEU A 190 -18.44 0.32 16.01
C LEU A 190 -19.58 0.77 16.93
N ASP A 191 -19.32 0.76 18.22
CA ASP A 191 -20.24 1.17 19.26
C ASP A 191 -19.53 2.06 20.30
N ASP A 192 -20.25 2.55 21.28
CA ASP A 192 -19.72 3.48 22.30
C ASP A 192 -18.57 2.88 23.15
N THR A 193 -18.32 1.58 23.05
CA THR A 193 -17.21 0.89 23.75
C THR A 193 -15.98 0.74 22.89
N THR A 194 -16.04 1.11 21.60
CA THR A 194 -14.92 1.02 20.66
C THR A 194 -13.86 2.05 21.02
N ILE A 195 -12.64 1.59 21.26
CA ILE A 195 -11.49 2.47 21.46
C ILE A 195 -10.93 2.86 20.09
N HIS A 196 -11.15 4.11 19.71
CA HIS A 196 -10.64 4.69 18.48
C HIS A 196 -9.21 5.22 18.67
N PRO A 197 -8.27 4.96 17.73
CA PRO A 197 -6.97 5.62 17.73
C PRO A 197 -7.12 7.13 17.54
N ASP A 198 -6.39 7.92 18.33
CA ASP A 198 -6.37 9.38 18.17
C ASP A 198 -5.47 9.77 16.98
N ILE A 199 -6.08 9.80 15.80
CA ILE A 199 -5.38 10.12 14.53
C ILE A 199 -4.86 11.57 14.54
N ASP A 200 -5.58 12.52 15.16
CA ASP A 200 -5.17 13.91 15.21
C ASP A 200 -3.94 14.09 16.11
N ARG A 201 -3.93 13.42 17.26
CA ARG A 201 -2.76 13.39 18.14
C ARG A 201 -1.55 12.79 17.42
N LEU A 202 -1.73 11.68 16.73
CA LEU A 202 -0.65 11.03 15.97
C LEU A 202 -0.08 11.93 14.87
N ILE A 203 -0.94 12.75 14.21
CA ILE A 203 -0.50 13.76 13.23
C ILE A 203 0.40 14.80 13.91
N ASP A 204 0.03 15.26 15.10
CA ASP A 204 0.82 16.28 15.82
C ASP A 204 2.16 15.72 16.30
N ASP A 205 2.20 14.46 16.74
CA ASP A 205 3.45 13.78 17.10
C ASP A 205 4.39 13.60 15.90
N ILE A 206 3.83 13.32 14.70
CA ILE A 206 4.60 13.27 13.46
C ILE A 206 5.18 14.64 13.11
N LYS A 207 4.40 15.73 13.26
CA LYS A 207 4.88 17.11 13.07
C LYS A 207 6.00 17.47 14.06
N ALA A 208 5.84 17.04 15.32
CA ALA A 208 6.83 17.22 16.37
C ALA A 208 8.09 16.34 16.19
N LYS A 209 8.04 15.34 15.30
CA LYS A 209 9.13 14.36 15.06
C LYS A 209 9.56 13.61 16.33
N ASN A 210 8.64 13.34 17.23
CA ASN A 210 8.88 12.58 18.44
C ASN A 210 8.54 11.10 18.21
N LEU A 211 9.57 10.26 18.03
CA LEU A 211 9.39 8.83 17.76
C LEU A 211 8.67 8.10 18.91
N HIS A 212 8.96 8.47 20.17
CA HIS A 212 8.34 7.81 21.32
C HIS A 212 6.84 8.12 21.40
N ASP A 213 6.43 9.37 21.17
CA ASP A 213 5.03 9.76 21.18
C ASP A 213 4.30 9.15 19.99
N ILE A 214 4.91 9.14 18.79
CA ILE A 214 4.37 8.44 17.62
C ILE A 214 4.11 6.97 17.97
N ALA A 215 5.09 6.28 18.55
CA ALA A 215 4.97 4.87 18.91
C ALA A 215 3.91 4.62 20.00
N ALA A 216 3.76 5.53 20.95
CA ALA A 216 2.76 5.44 22.02
C ALA A 216 1.33 5.67 21.53
N HIS A 217 1.14 6.48 20.48
CA HIS A 217 -0.19 6.79 19.94
C HIS A 217 -0.55 6.01 18.66
N MET A 218 0.35 5.11 18.18
CA MET A 218 -0.02 4.17 17.12
C MET A 218 -1.20 3.30 17.55
N GLY A 219 -2.17 3.11 16.66
CA GLY A 219 -3.34 2.28 16.94
C GLY A 219 -4.03 1.82 15.67
N ASN A 220 -4.65 0.63 15.75
CA ASN A 220 -5.41 0.05 14.64
C ASN A 220 -6.70 -0.58 15.19
N VAL A 221 -7.83 0.04 14.92
CA VAL A 221 -9.12 -0.45 15.39
C VAL A 221 -9.45 -1.86 14.89
N LEU A 222 -8.88 -2.29 13.76
CA LEU A 222 -9.07 -3.65 13.23
C LEU A 222 -8.44 -4.73 14.12
N GLU A 223 -7.52 -4.39 15.01
CA GLU A 223 -6.99 -5.31 16.01
C GLU A 223 -8.06 -5.84 16.97
N THR A 224 -9.15 -5.09 17.19
CA THR A 224 -10.28 -5.52 18.02
C THR A 224 -10.97 -6.77 17.45
N VAL A 225 -10.89 -6.98 16.14
CA VAL A 225 -11.40 -8.19 15.48
C VAL A 225 -10.29 -9.21 15.27
N THR A 226 -9.12 -8.77 14.83
CA THR A 226 -8.08 -9.71 14.39
C THR A 226 -7.39 -10.41 15.54
N ILE A 227 -7.06 -9.72 16.62
CA ILE A 227 -6.34 -10.33 17.76
C ILE A 227 -7.15 -11.44 18.44
N PRO A 228 -8.45 -11.29 18.74
CA PRO A 228 -9.25 -12.39 19.30
C PRO A 228 -9.33 -13.62 18.39
N ASN A 229 -9.34 -13.43 17.07
CA ASN A 229 -9.42 -14.52 16.10
C ASN A 229 -8.04 -15.13 15.75
N TYR A 230 -6.97 -14.36 15.93
CA TYR A 230 -5.59 -14.74 15.61
C TYR A 230 -4.64 -14.27 16.70
N PRO A 231 -4.62 -14.93 17.88
CA PRO A 231 -3.83 -14.50 19.06
C PRO A 231 -2.31 -14.38 18.80
N VAL A 232 -1.79 -15.11 17.82
CA VAL A 232 -0.38 -15.01 17.40
C VAL A 232 0.06 -13.58 17.06
N ILE A 233 -0.87 -12.70 16.64
CA ILE A 233 -0.57 -11.29 16.36
C ILE A 233 -0.17 -10.58 17.66
N ASP A 234 -0.91 -10.78 18.73
CA ASP A 234 -0.62 -10.19 20.04
C ASP A 234 0.66 -10.76 20.65
N GLU A 235 0.89 -12.07 20.49
CA GLU A 235 2.13 -12.71 20.92
C GLU A 235 3.35 -12.10 20.24
N ILE A 236 3.30 -11.87 18.92
CA ILE A 236 4.36 -11.21 18.16
C ILE A 236 4.57 -9.79 18.67
N LYS A 237 3.50 -8.99 18.86
CA LYS A 237 3.58 -7.63 19.38
C LYS A 237 4.26 -7.58 20.76
N LYS A 238 3.81 -8.44 21.69
CA LYS A 238 4.40 -8.56 23.03
C LYS A 238 5.87 -8.95 22.97
N HIS A 239 6.23 -9.89 22.09
CA HIS A 239 7.61 -10.31 21.92
C HIS A 239 8.49 -9.17 21.36
N MET A 240 8.02 -8.39 20.38
CA MET A 240 8.73 -7.23 19.88
C MET A 240 8.97 -6.21 20.99
N LEU A 241 7.94 -5.86 21.76
CA LEU A 241 8.05 -4.89 22.86
C LEU A 241 9.02 -5.36 23.96
N SER A 242 8.95 -6.64 24.36
CA SER A 242 9.86 -7.21 25.37
C SER A 242 11.33 -7.28 24.91
N ASN A 243 11.58 -7.19 23.59
CA ASN A 243 12.91 -7.14 23.01
C ASN A 243 13.33 -5.71 22.54
N GLY A 244 12.70 -4.68 23.08
CA GLY A 244 13.14 -3.29 22.92
C GLY A 244 12.55 -2.53 21.75
N ALA A 245 11.50 -3.04 21.09
CA ALA A 245 10.74 -2.21 20.16
C ALA A 245 10.03 -1.08 20.91
N VAL A 246 10.11 0.15 20.40
CA VAL A 246 9.44 1.33 21.01
C VAL A 246 7.93 1.33 20.79
N GLY A 247 7.44 0.57 19.82
CA GLY A 247 6.03 0.33 19.53
C GLY A 247 5.83 -0.87 18.64
N ALA A 248 4.67 -1.51 18.72
CA ALA A 248 4.30 -2.66 17.88
C ALA A 248 2.79 -2.63 17.60
N MET A 249 2.43 -2.75 16.33
CA MET A 249 1.05 -2.66 15.87
C MET A 249 0.83 -3.53 14.62
N MET A 250 -0.38 -4.02 14.43
CA MET A 250 -0.78 -4.64 13.15
C MET A 250 -0.97 -3.57 12.08
N SER A 251 -0.32 -3.73 10.94
CA SER A 251 -0.31 -2.71 9.88
C SER A 251 -1.57 -2.70 8.99
N GLY A 252 -2.41 -3.70 8.99
CA GLY A 252 -3.58 -3.73 8.10
C GLY A 252 -4.41 -4.95 8.26
#